data_11d3463b77d0b866ede3089b5f06cfcf
#
_entry.id   11d3463b77d0b866ede3089b5f06cfcf
#
_cell.length_a   1.000
_cell.length_b   1.000
_cell.length_c   1.000
_cell.angle_alpha   90.00
_cell.angle_beta   90.00
_cell.angle_gamma   90.00
#
_symmetry.space_group_name_H-M   'P 1'
#
loop_
_entity.id
_entity.type
_entity.pdbx_description
1 polymer ?
#
loop_
_entity_poly.entity_id
_entity_poly.type
_entity_poly.pdbx_seq_one_letter_code
_entity_poly.pdbx_strand_id
1 'polypeptide(L)'
;MVMWPDFLGWNTDTNSSTPIDATAIALGLRAKIDEETGWHKTLSNVGINGVTGISRDVFWDLQDPATDAGYLNENDVTTLINSTGYRFWGSRTCSDDPMFAFENYTRTAQVLADTMAEAHMLYVDKPMHPSIVRDIIEGINAKFRELISNGYLLGGSAWFDESANDATSLKAGQLAIDYDYTPVPPIENLMLRQRITDRYLADFAARVTA
;
A
#
# COMPACT_ATOMS: atom_id res chain seq x y z
N MET A 1 5.48 0.60 -11.48
CA MET A 1 4.41 -0.43 -11.61
C MET A 1 4.03 -0.55 -13.07
N VAL A 2 3.97 -1.76 -13.63
CA VAL A 2 3.50 -2.05 -15.00
C VAL A 2 2.11 -2.63 -14.91
N MET A 3 1.21 -2.25 -15.82
CA MET A 3 -0.17 -2.73 -15.87
C MET A 3 -0.50 -3.24 -17.26
N TRP A 4 -1.15 -4.39 -17.35
CA TRP A 4 -1.59 -5.00 -18.60
C TRP A 4 -2.70 -6.02 -18.32
N PRO A 5 -3.67 -6.15 -19.22
CA PRO A 5 -4.00 -5.33 -20.39
C PRO A 5 -4.81 -4.08 -20.02
N ASP A 6 -5.44 -3.44 -21.00
CA ASP A 6 -6.36 -2.33 -20.79
C ASP A 6 -7.78 -2.78 -20.49
N PHE A 7 -8.58 -1.91 -19.89
CA PHE A 7 -10.02 -2.11 -19.76
C PHE A 7 -10.76 -1.78 -21.05
N LEU A 8 -12.00 -2.25 -21.16
CA LEU A 8 -12.95 -1.84 -22.17
C LEU A 8 -14.06 -1.03 -21.51
N GLY A 9 -14.44 0.06 -22.13
CA GLY A 9 -15.56 0.89 -21.75
C GLY A 9 -16.52 1.11 -22.93
N TRP A 10 -17.77 1.41 -22.62
CA TRP A 10 -18.75 1.73 -23.65
C TRP A 10 -18.66 3.22 -23.99
N ASN A 11 -18.38 3.52 -25.26
CA ASN A 11 -18.40 4.88 -25.78
C ASN A 11 -19.76 5.15 -26.40
N THR A 12 -20.50 6.11 -25.84
CA THR A 12 -21.84 6.47 -26.29
C THR A 12 -21.85 7.23 -27.62
N ASP A 13 -20.78 7.96 -27.94
CA ASP A 13 -20.68 8.77 -29.16
C ASP A 13 -20.47 7.87 -30.39
N THR A 14 -19.67 6.83 -30.23
CA THR A 14 -19.37 5.86 -31.30
C THR A 14 -20.25 4.62 -31.23
N ASN A 15 -21.06 4.47 -30.17
CA ASN A 15 -21.88 3.32 -29.88
C ASN A 15 -21.12 1.98 -29.98
N SER A 16 -19.88 1.98 -29.42
CA SER A 16 -18.96 0.85 -29.48
C SER A 16 -18.14 0.72 -28.21
N SER A 17 -17.62 -0.49 -27.99
CA SER A 17 -16.65 -0.75 -26.92
C SER A 17 -15.27 -0.24 -27.35
N THR A 18 -14.65 0.58 -26.50
CA THR A 18 -13.32 1.16 -26.74
C THR A 18 -12.38 0.84 -25.61
N PRO A 19 -11.07 0.65 -25.87
CA PRO A 19 -10.07 0.51 -24.81
C PRO A 19 -9.97 1.77 -23.94
N ILE A 20 -9.79 1.57 -22.64
CA ILE A 20 -9.50 2.61 -21.66
C ILE A 20 -8.21 2.22 -20.97
N ASP A 21 -7.22 3.11 -20.96
CA ASP A 21 -5.93 2.85 -20.36
C ASP A 21 -6.06 2.39 -18.90
N ALA A 22 -5.51 1.23 -18.59
CA ALA A 22 -5.51 0.67 -17.24
C ALA A 22 -4.86 1.63 -16.23
N THR A 23 -3.82 2.35 -16.65
CA THR A 23 -3.12 3.34 -15.81
C THR A 23 -4.01 4.53 -15.45
N ALA A 24 -4.85 5.00 -16.35
CA ALA A 24 -5.80 6.07 -16.08
C ALA A 24 -6.85 5.67 -15.03
N ILE A 25 -7.38 4.45 -15.17
CA ILE A 25 -8.30 3.87 -14.19
C ILE A 25 -7.61 3.65 -12.84
N ALA A 26 -6.36 3.18 -12.85
CA ALA A 26 -5.57 2.99 -11.63
C ALA A 26 -5.36 4.29 -10.86
N LEU A 27 -5.08 5.39 -11.54
CA LEU A 27 -4.94 6.71 -10.91
C LEU A 27 -6.24 7.17 -10.25
N GLY A 28 -7.37 7.02 -10.93
CA GLY A 28 -8.68 7.34 -10.37
C GLY A 28 -9.04 6.44 -9.17
N LEU A 29 -8.75 5.14 -9.29
CA LEU A 29 -8.95 4.20 -8.19
C LEU A 29 -8.02 4.50 -7.00
N ARG A 30 -6.76 4.88 -7.26
CA ARG A 30 -5.82 5.29 -6.21
C ARG A 30 -6.33 6.48 -5.42
N ALA A 31 -6.80 7.52 -6.11
CA ALA A 31 -7.37 8.70 -5.44
C ALA A 31 -8.59 8.33 -4.58
N LYS A 32 -9.46 7.48 -5.09
CA LYS A 32 -10.62 6.97 -4.34
C LYS A 32 -10.20 6.17 -3.09
N ILE A 33 -9.23 5.28 -3.21
CA ILE A 33 -8.74 4.47 -2.08
C ILE A 33 -8.06 5.37 -1.05
N ASP A 34 -7.28 6.37 -1.46
CA ASP A 34 -6.64 7.32 -0.56
C ASP A 34 -7.67 8.09 0.28
N GLU A 35 -8.81 8.46 -0.33
CA GLU A 35 -9.90 9.15 0.36
C GLU A 35 -10.72 8.23 1.28
N GLU A 36 -11.12 7.05 0.80
CA GLU A 36 -12.06 6.18 1.50
C GLU A 36 -11.40 5.27 2.56
N THR A 37 -10.16 4.86 2.32
CA THR A 37 -9.46 3.86 3.13
C THR A 37 -8.10 4.36 3.62
N GLY A 38 -7.33 4.98 2.74
CA GLY A 38 -5.99 5.47 2.98
C GLY A 38 -4.93 4.82 2.07
N TRP A 39 -3.79 5.48 1.99
CA TRP A 39 -2.68 5.12 1.08
C TRP A 39 -2.01 3.77 1.39
N HIS A 40 -2.21 3.21 2.60
CA HIS A 40 -1.68 1.91 3.03
C HIS A 40 -2.37 0.73 2.36
N LYS A 41 -3.55 0.93 1.75
CA LYS A 41 -4.28 -0.11 0.99
C LYS A 41 -3.83 -0.10 -0.46
N THR A 42 -3.50 -1.28 -1.00
CA THR A 42 -3.12 -1.43 -2.42
C THR A 42 -4.32 -1.29 -3.37
N LEU A 43 -4.04 -1.06 -4.67
CA LEU A 43 -5.05 -1.08 -5.73
C LEU A 43 -5.65 -2.48 -5.95
N SER A 44 -4.87 -3.52 -5.63
CA SER A 44 -5.23 -4.90 -5.91
C SER A 44 -6.50 -5.32 -5.20
N ASN A 45 -7.31 -6.10 -5.91
CA ASN A 45 -8.54 -6.71 -5.41
C ASN A 45 -9.61 -5.69 -4.97
N VAL A 46 -9.64 -4.51 -5.59
CA VAL A 46 -10.71 -3.52 -5.41
C VAL A 46 -11.58 -3.49 -6.67
N GLY A 47 -12.90 -3.56 -6.48
CA GLY A 47 -13.86 -3.55 -7.59
C GLY A 47 -13.85 -2.23 -8.36
N ILE A 48 -13.93 -2.32 -9.68
CA ILE A 48 -13.95 -1.20 -10.61
C ILE A 48 -15.32 -1.14 -11.28
N ASN A 49 -15.91 0.04 -11.25
CA ASN A 49 -17.18 0.31 -11.91
C ASN A 49 -16.97 1.07 -13.22
N GLY A 50 -17.95 0.99 -14.13
CA GLY A 50 -17.95 1.74 -15.38
C GLY A 50 -17.14 1.11 -16.51
N VAL A 51 -16.62 -0.11 -16.32
CA VAL A 51 -15.93 -0.88 -17.36
C VAL A 51 -16.80 -2.06 -17.80
N THR A 52 -16.71 -2.43 -19.08
CA THR A 52 -17.54 -3.47 -19.71
C THR A 52 -16.75 -4.73 -20.05
N GLY A 53 -15.42 -4.66 -19.99
CA GLY A 53 -14.55 -5.78 -20.33
C GLY A 53 -13.08 -5.51 -20.07
N ILE A 54 -12.28 -6.48 -20.49
CA ILE A 54 -10.83 -6.43 -20.54
C ILE A 54 -10.41 -6.59 -22.00
N SER A 55 -9.43 -5.82 -22.47
CA SER A 55 -9.04 -5.77 -23.89
C SER A 55 -8.34 -7.04 -24.40
N ARG A 56 -7.86 -7.88 -23.49
CA ARG A 56 -7.28 -9.20 -23.74
C ARG A 56 -7.71 -10.17 -22.66
N ASP A 57 -8.07 -11.38 -23.03
CA ASP A 57 -8.40 -12.40 -22.07
C ASP A 57 -7.19 -12.76 -21.22
N VAL A 58 -7.39 -12.81 -19.91
CA VAL A 58 -6.42 -13.22 -18.90
C VAL A 58 -7.09 -14.29 -18.05
N PHE A 59 -6.61 -15.52 -18.18
CA PHE A 59 -7.11 -16.62 -17.35
C PHE A 59 -6.63 -16.44 -15.90
N TRP A 60 -7.56 -16.56 -14.97
CA TRP A 60 -7.31 -16.45 -13.54
C TRP A 60 -8.12 -17.50 -12.78
N ASP A 61 -7.50 -18.10 -11.79
CA ASP A 61 -8.14 -19.00 -10.83
C ASP A 61 -7.67 -18.63 -9.41
N LEU A 62 -8.59 -18.71 -8.43
CA LEU A 62 -8.31 -18.35 -7.04
C LEU A 62 -7.40 -19.37 -6.35
N GLN A 63 -7.47 -20.64 -6.73
CA GLN A 63 -6.81 -21.75 -6.06
C GLN A 63 -5.59 -22.28 -6.82
N ASP A 64 -5.47 -21.94 -8.10
CA ASP A 64 -4.35 -22.36 -8.95
C ASP A 64 -3.55 -21.13 -9.41
N PRO A 65 -2.28 -20.99 -8.98
CA PRO A 65 -1.41 -19.92 -9.45
C PRO A 65 -0.89 -20.15 -10.87
N ALA A 66 -1.00 -21.36 -11.44
CA ALA A 66 -0.52 -21.70 -12.80
C ALA A 66 -1.47 -21.15 -13.88
N THR A 67 -1.69 -19.84 -13.86
CA THR A 67 -2.59 -19.10 -14.74
C THR A 67 -1.87 -17.96 -15.44
N ASP A 68 -2.49 -17.35 -16.47
CA ASP A 68 -1.95 -16.16 -17.12
C ASP A 68 -1.75 -15.02 -16.12
N ALA A 69 -2.70 -14.83 -15.21
CA ALA A 69 -2.60 -13.83 -14.17
C ALA A 69 -1.45 -14.12 -13.20
N GLY A 70 -1.25 -15.38 -12.81
CA GLY A 70 -0.13 -15.81 -11.98
C GLY A 70 1.22 -15.54 -12.67
N TYR A 71 1.36 -15.92 -13.94
CA TYR A 71 2.57 -15.65 -14.72
C TYR A 71 2.90 -14.15 -14.80
N LEU A 72 1.89 -13.30 -15.03
CA LEU A 72 2.08 -11.86 -15.08
C LEU A 72 2.53 -11.30 -13.73
N ASN A 73 1.91 -11.75 -12.64
CA ASN A 73 2.29 -11.31 -11.29
C ASN A 73 3.69 -11.77 -10.88
N GLU A 74 4.14 -12.97 -11.29
CA GLU A 74 5.51 -13.45 -11.07
C GLU A 74 6.56 -12.56 -11.76
N ASN A 75 6.15 -11.83 -12.81
CA ASN A 75 6.98 -10.87 -13.53
C ASN A 75 6.67 -9.40 -13.15
N ASP A 76 6.12 -9.16 -11.95
CA ASP A 76 5.80 -7.83 -11.41
C ASP A 76 4.83 -6.99 -12.26
N VAL A 77 4.04 -7.65 -13.12
CA VAL A 77 2.99 -7.01 -13.92
C VAL A 77 1.66 -7.12 -13.18
N THR A 78 1.08 -5.99 -12.83
CA THR A 78 -0.30 -5.93 -12.34
C THR A 78 -1.25 -6.16 -13.49
N THR A 79 -2.09 -7.18 -13.36
CA THR A 79 -3.04 -7.57 -14.42
C THR A 79 -4.48 -7.25 -14.03
N LEU A 80 -5.41 -7.57 -14.92
CA LEU A 80 -6.82 -7.35 -14.76
C LEU A 80 -7.54 -8.70 -14.75
N ILE A 81 -8.45 -8.87 -13.80
CA ILE A 81 -9.27 -10.09 -13.70
C ILE A 81 -10.75 -9.74 -13.59
N ASN A 82 -11.59 -10.70 -13.94
CA ASN A 82 -13.02 -10.65 -13.68
C ASN A 82 -13.38 -11.73 -12.65
N SER A 83 -13.59 -11.30 -11.41
CA SER A 83 -14.09 -12.16 -10.32
C SER A 83 -15.16 -11.39 -9.57
N THR A 84 -16.42 -11.67 -9.85
CA THR A 84 -17.57 -10.90 -9.32
C THR A 84 -17.41 -9.39 -9.62
N GLY A 85 -17.02 -9.06 -10.87
CA GLY A 85 -16.67 -7.74 -11.35
C GLY A 85 -15.18 -7.58 -11.67
N TYR A 86 -14.87 -6.54 -12.43
CA TYR A 86 -13.51 -6.26 -12.87
C TYR A 86 -12.70 -5.63 -11.74
N ARG A 87 -11.41 -6.01 -11.66
CA ARG A 87 -10.47 -5.51 -10.66
C ARG A 87 -9.03 -5.65 -11.11
N PHE A 88 -8.14 -4.84 -10.55
CA PHE A 88 -6.71 -5.07 -10.64
C PHE A 88 -6.31 -6.27 -9.78
N TRP A 89 -5.33 -7.03 -10.27
CA TRP A 89 -4.75 -8.17 -9.59
C TRP A 89 -3.23 -8.10 -9.63
N GLY A 90 -2.62 -7.91 -8.46
CA GLY A 90 -1.20 -7.61 -8.28
C GLY A 90 -1.00 -6.21 -7.70
N SER A 91 0.09 -6.05 -6.97
CA SER A 91 0.42 -4.79 -6.26
C SER A 91 1.92 -4.52 -6.24
N ARG A 92 2.70 -5.27 -7.01
CA ARG A 92 4.16 -5.12 -7.04
C ARG A 92 4.59 -3.97 -7.93
N THR A 93 5.68 -3.34 -7.53
CA THR A 93 6.41 -2.37 -8.34
C THR A 93 7.47 -3.11 -9.17
N CYS A 94 8.15 -2.40 -10.06
CA CYS A 94 9.30 -2.93 -10.80
C CYS A 94 10.63 -2.61 -10.09
N SER A 95 10.62 -2.46 -8.76
CA SER A 95 11.83 -2.19 -7.99
C SER A 95 12.50 -3.49 -7.60
N ASP A 96 13.82 -3.56 -7.80
CA ASP A 96 14.65 -4.65 -7.29
C ASP A 96 14.90 -4.54 -5.77
N ASP A 97 14.60 -3.38 -5.18
CA ASP A 97 14.69 -3.17 -3.73
C ASP A 97 13.43 -3.72 -3.02
N PRO A 98 13.59 -4.73 -2.13
CA PRO A 98 12.47 -5.29 -1.36
C PRO A 98 11.71 -4.27 -0.52
N MET A 99 12.34 -3.17 -0.11
CA MET A 99 11.72 -2.09 0.66
C MET A 99 10.68 -1.31 -0.16
N PHE A 100 10.74 -1.41 -1.49
CA PHE A 100 9.82 -0.77 -2.43
C PHE A 100 9.11 -1.79 -3.32
N ALA A 101 9.08 -3.06 -2.92
CA ALA A 101 8.46 -4.12 -3.69
C ALA A 101 6.96 -3.92 -3.91
N PHE A 102 6.25 -3.29 -2.96
CA PHE A 102 4.81 -3.07 -3.05
C PHE A 102 4.46 -1.60 -3.33
N GLU A 103 3.42 -1.40 -4.10
CA GLU A 103 2.91 -0.07 -4.46
C GLU A 103 2.56 0.76 -3.22
N ASN A 104 1.89 0.17 -2.23
CA ASN A 104 1.53 0.86 -1.00
C ASN A 104 2.74 1.23 -0.13
N TYR A 105 3.88 0.51 -0.23
CA TYR A 105 5.13 0.90 0.44
C TYR A 105 5.69 2.19 -0.16
N THR A 106 5.77 2.23 -1.49
CA THR A 106 6.21 3.44 -2.21
C THR A 106 5.28 4.61 -1.93
N ARG A 107 3.97 4.37 -1.93
CA ARG A 107 2.98 5.39 -1.62
C ARG A 107 3.09 5.90 -0.19
N THR A 108 3.29 5.00 0.78
CA THR A 108 3.53 5.37 2.18
C THR A 108 4.77 6.25 2.32
N ALA A 109 5.88 5.88 1.65
CA ALA A 109 7.12 6.67 1.68
C ALA A 109 6.90 8.09 1.13
N GLN A 110 6.19 8.22 0.00
CA GLN A 110 5.88 9.52 -0.60
C GLN A 110 5.01 10.38 0.31
N VAL A 111 3.91 9.82 0.83
CA VAL A 111 3.00 10.56 1.73
C VAL A 111 3.69 11.00 3.00
N LEU A 112 4.53 10.15 3.59
CA LEU A 112 5.29 10.53 4.79
C LEU A 112 6.29 11.66 4.47
N ALA A 113 7.03 11.57 3.35
CA ALA A 113 7.97 12.61 2.97
C ALA A 113 7.27 13.97 2.78
N ASP A 114 6.15 13.99 2.06
CA ASP A 114 5.36 15.21 1.83
C ASP A 114 4.79 15.75 3.15
N THR A 115 4.21 14.89 3.98
CA THR A 115 3.66 15.26 5.29
C THR A 115 4.73 15.86 6.20
N MET A 116 5.93 15.25 6.24
CA MET A 116 7.04 15.76 7.05
C MET A 116 7.53 17.11 6.52
N ALA A 117 7.65 17.27 5.20
CA ALA A 117 8.07 18.53 4.60
C ALA A 117 7.09 19.67 4.91
N GLU A 118 5.79 19.45 4.71
CA GLU A 118 4.76 20.46 4.97
C GLU A 118 4.66 20.82 6.46
N ALA A 119 4.63 19.82 7.34
CA ALA A 119 4.51 20.03 8.78
C ALA A 119 5.69 20.82 9.37
N HIS A 120 6.89 20.67 8.79
CA HIS A 120 8.10 21.30 9.32
C HIS A 120 8.49 22.59 8.61
N MET A 121 7.77 23.02 7.58
CA MET A 121 7.97 24.32 6.91
C MET A 121 8.03 25.49 7.91
N LEU A 122 7.20 25.44 8.94
CA LEU A 122 7.12 26.48 9.98
C LEU A 122 8.37 26.60 10.87
N TYR A 123 9.28 25.60 10.84
CA TYR A 123 10.52 25.62 11.62
C TYR A 123 11.70 26.18 10.83
N VAL A 124 11.59 26.31 9.52
CA VAL A 124 12.64 26.90 8.68
C VAL A 124 12.89 28.34 9.14
N ASP A 125 14.17 28.74 9.23
CA ASP A 125 14.64 30.04 9.71
C ASP A 125 14.38 30.36 11.20
N LYS A 126 13.81 29.43 11.98
CA LYS A 126 13.74 29.60 13.44
C LYS A 126 15.10 29.46 14.10
N PRO A 127 15.36 30.16 15.21
CA PRO A 127 16.56 29.96 15.99
C PRO A 127 16.72 28.50 16.41
N MET A 128 17.87 27.89 16.09
CA MET A 128 18.17 26.50 16.42
C MET A 128 18.47 26.36 17.92
N HIS A 129 17.42 26.22 18.72
CA HIS A 129 17.51 25.99 20.16
C HIS A 129 17.16 24.52 20.47
N PRO A 130 17.81 23.85 21.44
CA PRO A 130 17.53 22.46 21.79
C PRO A 130 16.05 22.14 22.09
N SER A 131 15.27 23.11 22.57
CA SER A 131 13.82 22.93 22.77
C SER A 131 13.08 22.80 21.44
N ILE A 132 13.43 23.60 20.43
CA ILE A 132 12.84 23.52 19.07
C ILE A 132 13.14 22.17 18.43
N VAL A 133 14.36 21.66 18.57
CA VAL A 133 14.76 20.34 18.06
C VAL A 133 13.91 19.23 18.73
N ARG A 134 13.71 19.31 20.04
CA ARG A 134 12.83 18.37 20.77
C ARG A 134 11.38 18.46 20.33
N ASP A 135 10.89 19.67 20.11
CA ASP A 135 9.49 19.87 19.64
C ASP A 135 9.28 19.27 18.23
N ILE A 136 10.27 19.40 17.35
CA ILE A 136 10.24 18.74 16.01
C ILE A 136 10.17 17.23 16.16
N ILE A 137 11.07 16.63 16.92
CA ILE A 137 11.12 15.17 17.13
C ILE A 137 9.82 14.66 17.74
N GLU A 138 9.32 15.33 18.78
CA GLU A 138 8.09 14.94 19.44
C GLU A 138 6.87 15.10 18.51
N GLY A 139 6.84 16.13 17.66
CA GLY A 139 5.82 16.32 16.63
C GLY A 139 5.78 15.17 15.64
N ILE A 140 6.95 14.73 15.14
CA ILE A 140 7.06 13.57 14.25
C ILE A 140 6.60 12.29 14.97
N ASN A 141 7.06 12.06 16.19
CA ASN A 141 6.69 10.89 16.99
C ASN A 141 5.19 10.88 17.33
N ALA A 142 4.58 12.04 17.57
CA ALA A 142 3.15 12.16 17.78
C ALA A 142 2.37 11.75 16.51
N LYS A 143 2.84 12.17 15.32
CA LYS A 143 2.26 11.75 14.05
C LYS A 143 2.41 10.24 13.80
N PHE A 144 3.54 9.66 14.10
CA PHE A 144 3.71 8.20 14.00
C PHE A 144 2.78 7.45 14.94
N ARG A 145 2.60 7.89 16.20
CA ARG A 145 1.62 7.28 17.12
C ARG A 145 0.19 7.33 16.57
N GLU A 146 -0.21 8.44 15.97
CA GLU A 146 -1.50 8.58 15.30
C GLU A 146 -1.65 7.57 14.14
N LEU A 147 -0.65 7.50 13.24
CA LEU A 147 -0.67 6.61 12.08
C LEU A 147 -0.67 5.12 12.48
N ILE A 148 0.07 4.76 13.53
CA ILE A 148 0.08 3.40 14.08
C ILE A 148 -1.28 3.06 14.69
N SER A 149 -1.85 3.96 15.48
CA SER A 149 -3.17 3.76 16.09
C SER A 149 -4.28 3.59 15.06
N ASN A 150 -4.17 4.27 13.92
CA ASN A 150 -5.12 4.19 12.82
C ASN A 150 -4.82 3.03 11.83
N GLY A 151 -3.76 2.25 12.06
CA GLY A 151 -3.42 1.09 11.24
C GLY A 151 -2.72 1.41 9.91
N TYR A 152 -2.19 2.61 9.74
CA TYR A 152 -1.44 3.00 8.53
C TYR A 152 0.00 2.52 8.54
N LEU A 153 0.59 2.37 9.73
CA LEU A 153 1.95 1.88 9.96
C LEU A 153 1.96 0.79 11.03
N LEU A 154 2.92 -0.11 10.98
CA LEU A 154 3.19 -1.06 12.07
C LEU A 154 4.06 -0.47 13.17
N GLY A 155 4.91 0.50 12.83
CA GLY A 155 5.81 1.18 13.75
C GLY A 155 6.49 2.36 13.06
N GLY A 156 7.07 3.24 13.87
CA GLY A 156 7.88 4.36 13.41
C GLY A 156 8.35 5.21 14.58
N SER A 157 9.54 5.77 14.45
CA SER A 157 10.13 6.67 15.45
C SER A 157 11.06 7.68 14.79
N ALA A 158 11.22 8.83 15.45
CA ALA A 158 12.18 9.85 15.05
C ALA A 158 13.10 10.16 16.22
N TRP A 159 14.38 10.48 15.89
CA TRP A 159 15.42 10.77 16.88
C TRP A 159 16.43 11.77 16.34
N PHE A 160 17.22 12.32 17.27
CA PHE A 160 18.38 13.12 16.94
C PHE A 160 19.62 12.23 16.88
N ASP A 161 20.29 12.19 15.72
CA ASP A 161 21.56 11.47 15.57
C ASP A 161 22.72 12.45 15.74
N GLU A 162 23.52 12.28 16.79
CA GLU A 162 24.70 13.12 17.07
C GLU A 162 25.76 13.00 15.96
N SER A 163 25.83 11.86 15.28
CA SER A 163 26.82 11.64 14.22
C SER A 163 26.51 12.43 12.94
N ALA A 164 25.23 12.67 12.67
CA ALA A 164 24.75 13.47 11.54
C ALA A 164 24.73 14.98 11.84
N ASN A 165 24.82 15.37 13.12
CA ASN A 165 24.68 16.73 13.62
C ASN A 165 25.94 17.21 14.36
N ASP A 166 27.07 17.17 13.67
CA ASP A 166 28.33 17.68 14.27
C ASP A 166 28.31 19.20 14.47
N ALA A 167 29.24 19.71 15.27
CA ALA A 167 29.31 21.12 15.59
C ALA A 167 29.50 22.02 14.34
N THR A 168 30.09 21.50 13.28
CA THR A 168 30.32 22.22 12.03
C THR A 168 29.01 22.38 11.26
N SER A 169 28.25 21.33 11.12
CA SER A 169 26.92 21.31 10.47
C SER A 169 25.94 22.20 11.21
N LEU A 170 25.87 22.07 12.55
CA LEU A 170 25.00 22.91 13.37
C LEU A 170 25.38 24.40 13.29
N LYS A 171 26.65 24.72 13.27
CA LYS A 171 27.17 26.10 13.11
C LYS A 171 26.81 26.66 11.71
N ALA A 172 26.70 25.80 10.69
CA ALA A 172 26.28 26.16 9.34
C ALA A 172 24.76 26.30 9.21
N GLY A 173 24.01 26.10 10.29
CA GLY A 173 22.54 26.16 10.27
C GLY A 173 21.87 24.88 9.73
N GLN A 174 22.60 23.77 9.65
CA GLN A 174 22.09 22.49 9.16
C GLN A 174 21.69 21.60 10.33
N LEU A 175 20.46 21.09 10.30
CA LEU A 175 19.92 20.17 11.29
C LEU A 175 19.36 18.93 10.55
N ALA A 176 19.82 17.76 10.93
CA ALA A 176 19.31 16.48 10.46
C ALA A 176 18.46 15.81 11.56
N ILE A 177 17.29 15.35 11.22
CA ILE A 177 16.44 14.51 12.09
C ILE A 177 16.22 13.19 11.34
N ASP A 178 16.61 12.10 11.97
CA ASP A 178 16.41 10.77 11.45
C ASP A 178 15.06 10.22 11.89
N TYR A 179 14.43 9.46 11.01
CA TYR A 179 13.25 8.70 11.35
C TYR A 179 13.19 7.38 10.57
N ASP A 180 12.63 6.38 11.19
CA ASP A 180 12.31 5.10 10.59
C ASP A 180 10.80 4.80 10.67
N TYR A 181 10.35 3.87 9.86
CA TYR A 181 8.98 3.39 9.90
C TYR A 181 8.85 2.04 9.20
N THR A 182 7.80 1.30 9.57
CA THR A 182 7.44 0.03 8.92
C THR A 182 6.05 0.15 8.31
N PRO A 183 5.93 0.13 6.97
CA PRO A 183 4.63 0.10 6.28
C PRO A 183 3.87 -1.19 6.59
N VAL A 184 2.55 -1.17 6.41
CA VAL A 184 1.70 -2.37 6.55
C VAL A 184 1.81 -3.20 5.26
N PRO A 185 2.30 -4.47 5.31
CA PRO A 185 2.36 -5.31 4.13
C PRO A 185 0.97 -5.72 3.64
N PRO A 186 0.73 -5.79 2.33
CA PRO A 186 -0.48 -6.39 1.81
C PRO A 186 -0.44 -7.91 2.04
N ILE A 187 -1.61 -8.53 2.22
CA ILE A 187 -1.72 -9.98 2.19
C ILE A 187 -1.72 -10.41 0.71
N GLU A 188 -0.55 -10.62 0.15
CA GLU A 188 -0.40 -11.04 -1.26
C GLU A 188 -0.76 -12.52 -1.45
N ASN A 189 -0.40 -13.36 -0.47
CA ASN A 189 -0.68 -14.79 -0.51
C ASN A 189 -1.26 -15.27 0.83
N LEU A 190 -2.50 -15.75 0.79
CA LEU A 190 -3.19 -16.31 1.95
C LEU A 190 -3.29 -17.83 1.81
N MET A 191 -2.44 -18.55 2.52
CA MET A 191 -2.48 -20.02 2.55
C MET A 191 -3.35 -20.53 3.70
N LEU A 192 -4.42 -21.24 3.37
CA LEU A 192 -5.28 -21.90 4.34
C LEU A 192 -4.90 -23.38 4.44
N ARG A 193 -4.40 -23.79 5.61
CA ARG A 193 -4.05 -25.19 5.89
C ARG A 193 -5.21 -25.91 6.56
N GLN A 194 -5.98 -26.68 5.81
CA GLN A 194 -7.08 -27.46 6.33
C GLN A 194 -6.57 -28.74 7.00
N ARG A 195 -7.10 -29.03 8.20
CA ARG A 195 -6.83 -30.30 8.93
C ARG A 195 -8.16 -30.88 9.39
N ILE A 196 -8.40 -32.14 9.05
CA ILE A 196 -9.50 -32.92 9.64
C ILE A 196 -9.02 -33.44 10.97
N THR A 197 -9.85 -33.37 12.00
CA THR A 197 -9.55 -33.86 13.36
C THR A 197 -10.80 -34.50 13.95
N ASP A 198 -10.57 -35.55 14.71
CA ASP A 198 -11.59 -36.30 15.48
C ASP A 198 -11.74 -35.80 16.92
N ARG A 199 -10.89 -34.87 17.37
CA ARG A 199 -10.86 -34.42 18.77
C ARG A 199 -12.21 -33.92 19.30
N TYR A 200 -13.07 -33.39 18.44
CA TYR A 200 -14.40 -32.93 18.81
C TYR A 200 -15.43 -34.05 18.99
N LEU A 201 -15.08 -35.32 18.61
CA LEU A 201 -15.90 -36.49 18.86
C LEU A 201 -15.79 -36.96 20.32
N ALA A 202 -14.73 -36.57 21.03
CA ALA A 202 -14.53 -36.96 22.44
C ALA A 202 -15.71 -36.52 23.35
N ASP A 203 -16.32 -35.37 23.04
CA ASP A 203 -17.44 -34.79 23.80
C ASP A 203 -18.81 -35.13 23.19
N PHE A 204 -18.86 -35.95 22.12
CA PHE A 204 -20.11 -36.16 21.37
C PHE A 204 -21.20 -36.77 22.25
N ALA A 205 -20.86 -37.81 23.07
CA ALA A 205 -21.82 -38.43 23.95
C ALA A 205 -22.38 -37.49 25.01
N ALA A 206 -21.55 -36.61 25.57
CA ALA A 206 -21.96 -35.59 26.55
C ALA A 206 -22.92 -34.55 25.94
N ARG A 207 -22.74 -34.22 24.64
CA ARG A 207 -23.61 -33.28 23.92
C ARG A 207 -24.96 -33.87 23.50
N VAL A 208 -25.05 -35.19 23.39
CA VAL A 208 -26.30 -35.91 23.07
C VAL A 208 -27.15 -36.08 24.31
N THR A 209 -26.53 -36.18 25.49
CA THR A 209 -27.23 -36.43 26.77
C THR A 209 -27.54 -35.16 27.58
N ALA A 210 -27.10 -33.98 27.12
CA ALA A 210 -27.40 -32.72 27.73
C ALA A 210 -28.66 -32.07 27.12
#